data_ceda911a3c493c6639dfdd9cf5e2be8c
#
_entry.id   ceda911a3c493c6639dfdd9cf5e2be8c
#
_cell.length_a   1.000
_cell.length_b   1.000
_cell.length_c   1.000
_cell.angle_alpha   90.00
_cell.angle_beta   90.00
_cell.angle_gamma   90.00
#
_symmetry.space_group_name_H-M   'P 1'
#
loop_
_entity.id
_entity.type
_entity.pdbx_description
1 polymer ?
#
loop_
_entity_poly.entity_id
_entity_poly.type
_entity_poly.pdbx_seq_one_letter_code
_entity_poly.pdbx_strand_id
1 'polypeptide(L)'
;MTMKETQNQFNSFNLIRFMWKWRKPLIWISFIAAVLALGVTFLIRPQYKSTSIIYAPRTNSIAKILMGEHGYNERLDIKAYAVEEETEQMMQILTSRELQDVIIEKFNLVEHYGLNTNMKHWQHRLYKTVNNQFIVKRTQYGAISITVSDCDSQLAADICNEIVAQLDTFKNRVERERAQAAYHLLEKQLEEIDREMQRIDDSLSILAENGVLVLDRQAERLTQQLAIAIAQGNQGAVARLEKEIEKFAKWGPVVQTLQNEQFNFSKYQSLAKSKLMDAKMDMESNMPVKFVVEKAIPADKKSYPKRLITMILTSLGAFTVTLFGLLIAETIDPEFYFRKKRS
;
A
#
# COMPACT_ATOMS: atom_id res chain seq x y z
N MET A 1 -62.72 -23.38 -47.29
CA MET A 1 -61.66 -22.41 -47.57
C MET A 1 -60.69 -22.44 -46.36
N THR A 2 -59.71 -23.31 -46.44
CA THR A 2 -58.76 -23.63 -45.35
C THR A 2 -57.51 -22.79 -45.54
N MET A 3 -57.29 -21.79 -44.65
CA MET A 3 -56.05 -21.06 -44.55
C MET A 3 -54.96 -22.01 -44.05
N LYS A 4 -54.02 -22.35 -44.92
CA LYS A 4 -52.77 -22.97 -44.55
C LYS A 4 -51.86 -21.88 -43.83
N GLU A 5 -51.84 -21.88 -42.51
CA GLU A 5 -50.80 -21.24 -41.75
C GLU A 5 -49.48 -21.98 -42.05
N THR A 6 -48.62 -21.34 -42.82
CA THR A 6 -47.24 -21.76 -42.98
C THR A 6 -46.48 -21.32 -41.71
N GLN A 7 -46.45 -22.19 -40.69
CA GLN A 7 -45.52 -22.10 -39.63
C GLN A 7 -44.12 -22.25 -40.23
N ASN A 8 -43.41 -21.12 -40.37
CA ASN A 8 -41.97 -21.09 -40.58
C ASN A 8 -41.28 -21.61 -39.32
N GLN A 9 -41.23 -22.95 -39.18
CA GLN A 9 -40.33 -23.55 -38.18
C GLN A 9 -38.90 -23.26 -38.62
N PHE A 10 -38.20 -22.44 -37.83
CA PHE A 10 -36.77 -22.26 -37.92
C PHE A 10 -36.09 -23.61 -37.61
N ASN A 11 -36.00 -24.47 -38.59
CA ASN A 11 -35.30 -25.74 -38.47
C ASN A 11 -33.83 -25.51 -38.77
N SER A 12 -32.93 -25.96 -37.88
CA SER A 12 -31.47 -25.89 -38.04
C SER A 12 -31.00 -26.39 -39.40
N PHE A 13 -31.74 -27.33 -40.01
CA PHE A 13 -31.50 -27.81 -41.37
C PHE A 13 -31.71 -26.75 -42.47
N ASN A 14 -32.64 -25.81 -42.25
CA ASN A 14 -32.88 -24.73 -43.21
C ASN A 14 -31.73 -23.72 -43.18
N LEU A 15 -31.13 -23.50 -42.00
CA LEU A 15 -29.99 -22.60 -41.83
C LEU A 15 -28.72 -23.17 -42.50
N ILE A 16 -28.48 -24.47 -42.40
CA ILE A 16 -27.37 -25.14 -43.09
C ILE A 16 -27.52 -25.07 -44.62
N ARG A 17 -28.74 -25.33 -45.14
CA ARG A 17 -29.06 -25.16 -46.58
C ARG A 17 -28.84 -23.71 -47.05
N PHE A 18 -29.26 -22.75 -46.24
CA PHE A 18 -29.05 -21.31 -46.51
C PHE A 18 -27.59 -20.99 -46.59
N MET A 19 -26.75 -21.39 -45.60
CA MET A 19 -25.31 -21.20 -45.59
C MET A 19 -24.65 -21.83 -46.83
N TRP A 20 -25.09 -23.04 -47.25
CA TRP A 20 -24.55 -23.70 -48.42
C TRP A 20 -24.93 -22.98 -49.73
N LYS A 21 -26.16 -22.43 -49.80
CA LYS A 21 -26.66 -21.61 -50.91
C LYS A 21 -25.81 -20.34 -51.08
N TRP A 22 -25.51 -19.63 -49.95
CA TRP A 22 -24.78 -18.37 -49.95
C TRP A 22 -23.29 -18.51 -49.62
N ARG A 23 -22.71 -19.70 -49.75
CA ARG A 23 -21.29 -19.96 -49.39
C ARG A 23 -20.26 -19.05 -50.08
N LYS A 24 -20.47 -18.69 -51.35
CA LYS A 24 -19.56 -17.85 -52.12
C LYS A 24 -19.43 -16.44 -51.51
N PRO A 25 -20.50 -15.65 -51.34
CA PRO A 25 -20.37 -14.33 -50.73
C PRO A 25 -19.95 -14.40 -49.26
N LEU A 26 -20.37 -15.38 -48.48
CA LEU A 26 -19.94 -15.57 -47.12
C LEU A 26 -18.43 -15.75 -47.00
N ILE A 27 -17.83 -16.63 -47.81
CA ILE A 27 -16.39 -16.89 -47.84
C ILE A 27 -15.61 -15.65 -48.32
N TRP A 28 -16.08 -15.02 -49.44
CA TRP A 28 -15.36 -13.89 -50.01
C TRP A 28 -15.38 -12.66 -49.08
N ILE A 29 -16.50 -12.32 -48.47
CA ILE A 29 -16.57 -11.17 -47.57
C ILE A 29 -15.75 -11.42 -46.30
N SER A 30 -15.81 -12.65 -45.73
CA SER A 30 -14.99 -13.03 -44.58
C SER A 30 -13.49 -13.01 -44.91
N PHE A 31 -13.11 -13.45 -46.10
CA PHE A 31 -11.72 -13.44 -46.57
C PHE A 31 -11.20 -11.98 -46.77
N ILE A 32 -12.00 -11.16 -47.44
CA ILE A 32 -11.63 -9.71 -47.60
C ILE A 32 -11.50 -9.03 -46.23
N ALA A 33 -12.41 -9.30 -45.31
CA ALA A 33 -12.34 -8.75 -43.96
C ALA A 33 -11.07 -9.22 -43.22
N ALA A 34 -10.65 -10.47 -43.37
CA ALA A 34 -9.42 -11.02 -42.80
C ALA A 34 -8.17 -10.35 -43.38
N VAL A 35 -8.13 -10.14 -44.70
CA VAL A 35 -7.00 -9.45 -45.36
C VAL A 35 -6.92 -7.98 -44.95
N LEU A 36 -8.04 -7.27 -44.88
CA LEU A 36 -8.08 -5.88 -44.38
C LEU A 36 -7.65 -5.80 -42.94
N ALA A 37 -8.11 -6.71 -42.07
CA ALA A 37 -7.69 -6.77 -40.68
C ALA A 37 -6.17 -7.01 -40.54
N LEU A 38 -5.59 -7.89 -41.38
CA LEU A 38 -4.15 -8.09 -41.46
C LEU A 38 -3.43 -6.79 -41.84
N GLY A 39 -3.88 -6.10 -42.88
CA GLY A 39 -3.32 -4.81 -43.31
C GLY A 39 -3.31 -3.78 -42.17
N VAL A 40 -4.45 -3.60 -41.51
CA VAL A 40 -4.57 -2.67 -40.38
C VAL A 40 -3.65 -3.03 -39.23
N THR A 41 -3.52 -4.35 -38.88
CA THR A 41 -2.63 -4.78 -37.80
C THR A 41 -1.15 -4.59 -38.11
N PHE A 42 -0.75 -4.45 -39.36
CA PHE A 42 0.64 -4.09 -39.75
C PHE A 42 0.95 -2.60 -39.56
N LEU A 43 -0.05 -1.73 -39.61
CA LEU A 43 0.11 -0.29 -39.36
C LEU A 43 0.24 0.03 -37.85
N ILE A 44 -0.27 -0.84 -36.97
CA ILE A 44 -0.20 -0.64 -35.53
C ILE A 44 1.24 -0.93 -35.03
N ARG A 45 1.82 0.02 -34.29
CA ARG A 45 3.13 -0.15 -33.68
C ARG A 45 3.14 -1.35 -32.73
N PRO A 46 4.14 -2.23 -32.81
CA PRO A 46 4.26 -3.36 -31.89
C PRO A 46 4.47 -2.85 -30.47
N GLN A 47 3.92 -3.54 -29.48
CA GLN A 47 4.17 -3.29 -28.06
C GLN A 47 4.76 -4.52 -27.42
N TYR A 48 5.75 -4.31 -26.57
CA TYR A 48 6.45 -5.31 -25.76
C TYR A 48 6.05 -5.11 -24.31
N LYS A 49 5.92 -6.20 -23.56
CA LYS A 49 5.56 -6.19 -22.14
C LYS A 49 6.69 -6.76 -21.31
N SER A 50 7.17 -5.98 -20.37
CA SER A 50 8.11 -6.42 -19.35
C SER A 50 7.41 -6.41 -18.00
N THR A 51 7.67 -7.44 -17.20
CA THR A 51 7.00 -7.62 -15.90
C THR A 51 8.03 -7.89 -14.81
N SER A 52 7.88 -7.23 -13.67
CA SER A 52 8.60 -7.53 -12.43
C SER A 52 7.62 -7.98 -11.36
N ILE A 53 8.07 -8.90 -10.49
CA ILE A 53 7.29 -9.44 -9.39
C ILE A 53 8.02 -9.18 -8.08
N ILE A 54 7.32 -8.54 -7.14
CA ILE A 54 7.87 -8.20 -5.83
C ILE A 54 6.93 -8.64 -4.71
N TYR A 55 7.49 -8.89 -3.52
CA TYR A 55 6.73 -9.06 -2.28
C TYR A 55 6.96 -7.91 -1.33
N ALA A 56 5.92 -7.55 -0.59
CA ALA A 56 6.02 -6.68 0.58
C ALA A 56 6.51 -7.50 1.78
N PRO A 57 7.52 -7.03 2.53
CA PRO A 57 7.89 -7.63 3.81
C PRO A 57 6.83 -7.30 4.87
N ARG A 58 6.76 -8.11 5.93
CA ARG A 58 5.76 -7.93 7.00
C ARG A 58 6.00 -6.70 7.87
N THR A 59 7.23 -6.32 8.10
CA THR A 59 7.57 -5.26 9.05
C THR A 59 8.75 -4.45 8.54
N ASN A 60 8.60 -3.13 8.62
CA ASN A 60 9.64 -2.18 8.21
C ASN A 60 10.29 -1.46 9.41
N SER A 61 9.83 -1.70 10.65
CA SER A 61 10.41 -1.08 11.84
C SER A 61 11.56 -1.92 12.36
N ILE A 62 12.77 -1.37 12.29
CA ILE A 62 13.98 -1.95 12.87
C ILE A 62 13.85 -2.01 14.39
N ALA A 63 13.27 -0.98 14.99
CA ALA A 63 13.07 -0.90 16.42
C ALA A 63 12.26 -2.11 16.93
N LYS A 64 11.15 -2.45 16.28
CA LYS A 64 10.35 -3.63 16.62
C LYS A 64 11.13 -4.94 16.50
N ILE A 65 12.01 -5.04 15.49
CA ILE A 65 12.82 -6.24 15.25
C ILE A 65 13.89 -6.41 16.33
N LEU A 66 14.59 -5.33 16.70
CA LEU A 66 15.75 -5.37 17.60
C LEU A 66 15.38 -5.28 19.06
N MET A 67 14.38 -4.48 19.43
CA MET A 67 14.03 -4.22 20.83
C MET A 67 13.06 -5.26 21.42
N GLY A 68 12.49 -6.13 20.58
CA GLY A 68 11.71 -7.28 21.06
C GLY A 68 10.47 -6.89 21.86
N GLU A 69 9.86 -5.75 21.63
CA GLU A 69 8.54 -5.38 22.19
C GLU A 69 7.44 -6.31 21.64
N HIS A 70 7.54 -7.56 22.01
CA HIS A 70 6.55 -8.57 21.68
C HIS A 70 5.57 -8.62 22.85
N GLY A 71 4.39 -8.08 22.66
CA GLY A 71 3.27 -8.46 23.48
C GLY A 71 3.21 -10.01 23.47
N TYR A 72 2.89 -10.63 24.60
CA TYR A 72 2.92 -12.08 24.86
C TYR A 72 2.23 -12.96 23.77
N ASN A 73 1.55 -12.36 22.78
CA ASN A 73 0.75 -13.03 21.74
C ASN A 73 1.18 -12.81 20.29
N GLU A 74 2.16 -11.95 19.98
CA GLU A 74 2.61 -11.77 18.60
C GLU A 74 4.03 -12.29 18.41
N ARG A 75 4.15 -13.53 17.96
CA ARG A 75 5.39 -14.01 17.33
C ARG A 75 5.53 -13.26 16.00
N LEU A 76 6.31 -12.17 15.99
CA LEU A 76 6.70 -11.52 14.75
C LEU A 76 7.56 -12.51 13.94
N ASP A 77 6.95 -13.15 12.97
CA ASP A 77 7.69 -13.93 12.00
C ASP A 77 8.33 -12.95 11.00
N ILE A 78 9.60 -12.62 11.22
CA ILE A 78 10.41 -11.75 10.37
C ILE A 78 10.47 -12.28 8.92
N LYS A 79 10.18 -13.56 8.73
CA LYS A 79 10.17 -14.22 7.42
C LYS A 79 8.79 -14.21 6.74
N ALA A 80 7.76 -13.65 7.37
CA ALA A 80 6.44 -13.57 6.75
C ALA A 80 6.41 -12.51 5.65
N TYR A 81 5.98 -12.93 4.47
CA TYR A 81 5.79 -12.05 3.30
C TYR A 81 4.30 -11.92 2.98
N ALA A 82 3.98 -10.94 2.15
CA ALA A 82 2.65 -10.75 1.56
C ALA A 82 1.54 -10.42 2.57
N VAL A 83 1.86 -9.58 3.57
CA VAL A 83 0.83 -9.00 4.44
C VAL A 83 -0.06 -8.07 3.62
N GLU A 84 -1.37 -8.20 3.78
CA GLU A 84 -2.35 -7.52 2.95
C GLU A 84 -2.23 -6.00 3.01
N GLU A 85 -2.14 -5.46 4.23
CA GLU A 85 -2.00 -4.02 4.48
C GLU A 85 -0.74 -3.42 3.85
N GLU A 86 0.40 -4.07 3.99
CA GLU A 86 1.67 -3.63 3.41
C GLU A 86 1.64 -3.70 1.89
N THR A 87 1.02 -4.75 1.34
CA THR A 87 0.85 -4.91 -0.10
C THR A 87 -0.02 -3.80 -0.68
N GLU A 88 -1.12 -3.44 0.00
CA GLU A 88 -2.00 -2.34 -0.43
C GLU A 88 -1.31 -0.98 -0.37
N GLN A 89 -0.57 -0.69 0.70
CA GLN A 89 0.21 0.54 0.81
C GLN A 89 1.25 0.65 -0.32
N MET A 90 1.97 -0.44 -0.62
CA MET A 90 2.92 -0.47 -1.72
C MET A 90 2.23 -0.27 -3.07
N MET A 91 1.07 -0.86 -3.30
CA MET A 91 0.29 -0.64 -4.52
C MET A 91 -0.16 0.81 -4.67
N GLN A 92 -0.55 1.47 -3.58
CA GLN A 92 -0.89 2.90 -3.60
C GLN A 92 0.31 3.76 -3.99
N ILE A 93 1.50 3.49 -3.44
CA ILE A 93 2.74 4.19 -3.81
C ILE A 93 3.05 3.95 -5.29
N LEU A 94 3.00 2.70 -5.75
CA LEU A 94 3.31 2.33 -7.14
C LEU A 94 2.35 2.94 -8.18
N THR A 95 1.12 3.24 -7.78
CA THR A 95 0.12 3.90 -8.63
C THR A 95 0.03 5.41 -8.40
N SER A 96 0.83 5.96 -7.48
CA SER A 96 0.82 7.37 -7.16
C SER A 96 1.27 8.24 -8.34
N ARG A 97 0.70 9.43 -8.42
CA ARG A 97 1.07 10.41 -9.44
C ARG A 97 2.52 10.86 -9.28
N GLU A 98 2.98 11.01 -8.05
CA GLU A 98 4.33 11.45 -7.74
C GLU A 98 5.40 10.48 -8.28
N LEU A 99 5.17 9.15 -8.13
CA LEU A 99 6.07 8.15 -8.72
C LEU A 99 6.01 8.20 -10.25
N GLN A 100 4.81 8.38 -10.84
CA GLN A 100 4.67 8.53 -12.28
C GLN A 100 5.44 9.74 -12.79
N ASP A 101 5.42 10.89 -12.09
CA ASP A 101 6.14 12.10 -12.46
C ASP A 101 7.65 11.86 -12.50
N VAL A 102 8.21 11.18 -11.50
CA VAL A 102 9.64 10.81 -11.47
C VAL A 102 10.02 9.93 -12.68
N ILE A 103 9.17 8.96 -13.01
CA ILE A 103 9.41 8.06 -14.16
C ILE A 103 9.27 8.84 -15.49
N ILE A 104 8.26 9.70 -15.61
CA ILE A 104 8.05 10.54 -16.80
C ILE A 104 9.26 11.43 -17.06
N GLU A 105 9.79 12.07 -16.02
CA GLU A 105 10.95 12.94 -16.11
C GLU A 105 12.23 12.16 -16.44
N LYS A 106 12.50 11.08 -15.72
CA LYS A 106 13.72 10.28 -15.87
C LYS A 106 13.87 9.69 -17.26
N PHE A 107 12.79 9.23 -17.86
CA PHE A 107 12.79 8.60 -19.18
C PHE A 107 12.31 9.52 -20.30
N ASN A 108 12.09 10.82 -20.01
CA ASN A 108 11.59 11.82 -20.96
C ASN A 108 10.37 11.32 -21.77
N LEU A 109 9.39 10.74 -21.06
CA LEU A 109 8.25 10.08 -21.69
C LEU A 109 7.36 11.03 -22.50
N VAL A 110 7.43 12.34 -22.24
CA VAL A 110 6.70 13.36 -23.02
C VAL A 110 7.17 13.35 -24.47
N GLU A 111 8.47 13.34 -24.68
CA GLU A 111 9.09 13.30 -26.01
C GLU A 111 8.96 11.92 -26.62
N HIS A 112 9.21 10.86 -25.85
CA HIS A 112 9.11 9.47 -26.28
C HIS A 112 7.74 9.13 -26.89
N TYR A 113 6.65 9.59 -26.24
CA TYR A 113 5.30 9.40 -26.76
C TYR A 113 4.87 10.46 -27.78
N GLY A 114 5.76 11.40 -28.16
CA GLY A 114 5.50 12.44 -29.15
C GLY A 114 4.37 13.38 -28.77
N LEU A 115 4.22 13.69 -27.47
CA LEU A 115 3.16 14.56 -26.97
C LEU A 115 3.53 16.02 -27.15
N ASN A 116 2.68 16.76 -27.86
CA ASN A 116 2.86 18.21 -28.02
C ASN A 116 2.37 18.94 -26.77
N THR A 117 3.30 19.56 -26.04
CA THR A 117 3.03 20.33 -24.80
C THR A 117 2.22 21.60 -25.03
N ASN A 118 2.16 22.08 -26.27
CA ASN A 118 1.35 23.28 -26.65
C ASN A 118 -0.14 22.94 -26.81
N MET A 119 -0.51 21.65 -26.80
CA MET A 119 -1.92 21.25 -26.93
C MET A 119 -2.66 21.40 -25.59
N LYS A 120 -3.92 21.87 -25.69
CA LYS A 120 -4.82 21.88 -24.54
C LYS A 120 -4.96 20.46 -23.96
N HIS A 121 -4.83 20.34 -22.62
CA HIS A 121 -4.94 19.07 -21.88
C HIS A 121 -3.85 18.01 -22.22
N TRP A 122 -2.65 18.43 -22.62
CA TRP A 122 -1.53 17.52 -22.90
C TRP A 122 -1.17 16.64 -21.68
N GLN A 123 -1.20 17.20 -20.47
CA GLN A 123 -0.95 16.44 -19.23
C GLN A 123 -1.96 15.31 -19.05
N HIS A 124 -3.26 15.57 -19.26
CA HIS A 124 -4.28 14.52 -19.17
C HIS A 124 -4.01 13.38 -20.16
N ARG A 125 -3.58 13.70 -21.38
CA ARG A 125 -3.19 12.70 -22.38
C ARG A 125 -1.97 11.91 -21.94
N LEU A 126 -0.96 12.57 -21.38
CA LEU A 126 0.25 11.93 -20.86
C LEU A 126 -0.09 10.90 -19.78
N TYR A 127 -0.80 11.32 -18.72
CA TYR A 127 -1.16 10.41 -17.64
C TYR A 127 -2.10 9.29 -18.08
N LYS A 128 -2.99 9.56 -19.03
CA LYS A 128 -3.82 8.50 -19.62
C LYS A 128 -2.97 7.48 -20.37
N THR A 129 -1.95 7.92 -21.11
CA THR A 129 -1.02 7.01 -21.80
C THR A 129 -0.21 6.22 -20.79
N VAL A 130 0.38 6.87 -19.79
CA VAL A 130 1.16 6.23 -18.72
C VAL A 130 0.31 5.19 -17.97
N ASN A 131 -0.90 5.53 -17.55
CA ASN A 131 -1.81 4.60 -16.86
C ASN A 131 -2.23 3.40 -17.71
N ASN A 132 -2.27 3.55 -19.03
CA ASN A 132 -2.54 2.43 -19.94
C ASN A 132 -1.31 1.52 -20.14
N GLN A 133 -0.12 2.10 -20.05
CA GLN A 133 1.16 1.41 -20.24
C GLN A 133 1.66 0.75 -18.95
N PHE A 134 1.38 1.34 -17.80
CA PHE A 134 1.85 0.87 -16.48
C PHE A 134 0.69 0.19 -15.75
N ILE A 135 0.81 -1.10 -15.52
CA ILE A 135 -0.23 -1.90 -14.88
C ILE A 135 0.35 -2.54 -13.62
N VAL A 136 -0.20 -2.17 -12.47
CA VAL A 136 0.15 -2.77 -11.17
C VAL A 136 -1.02 -3.63 -10.71
N LYS A 137 -0.75 -4.89 -10.36
CA LYS A 137 -1.78 -5.85 -9.93
C LYS A 137 -1.26 -6.75 -8.81
N ARG A 138 -2.14 -7.10 -7.89
CA ARG A 138 -1.87 -8.16 -6.92
C ARG A 138 -2.05 -9.52 -7.58
N THR A 139 -1.09 -10.41 -7.35
CA THR A 139 -1.16 -11.81 -7.80
C THR A 139 -1.99 -12.65 -6.83
N GLN A 140 -2.45 -13.83 -7.25
CA GLN A 140 -3.14 -14.78 -6.37
C GLN A 140 -2.29 -15.26 -5.17
N TYR A 141 -0.98 -15.09 -5.23
CA TYR A 141 -0.04 -15.45 -4.17
C TYR A 141 0.33 -14.27 -3.27
N GLY A 142 -0.36 -13.14 -3.36
CA GLY A 142 -0.09 -11.96 -2.56
C GLY A 142 1.11 -11.11 -3.00
N ALA A 143 1.80 -11.48 -4.10
CA ALA A 143 2.84 -10.65 -4.69
C ALA A 143 2.25 -9.48 -5.48
N ILE A 144 3.06 -8.45 -5.74
CA ILE A 144 2.73 -7.34 -6.62
C ILE A 144 3.42 -7.59 -7.97
N SER A 145 2.63 -7.63 -9.04
CA SER A 145 3.09 -7.70 -10.42
C SER A 145 3.03 -6.30 -11.03
N ILE A 146 4.18 -5.80 -11.48
CA ILE A 146 4.33 -4.52 -12.15
C ILE A 146 4.64 -4.82 -13.61
N THR A 147 3.76 -4.40 -14.51
CA THR A 147 3.90 -4.64 -15.96
C THR A 147 3.95 -3.31 -16.68
N VAL A 148 5.00 -3.12 -17.48
CA VAL A 148 5.18 -1.98 -18.36
C VAL A 148 5.10 -2.43 -19.82
N SER A 149 4.35 -1.70 -20.63
CA SER A 149 4.21 -1.93 -22.06
C SER A 149 4.77 -0.75 -22.84
N ASP A 150 5.67 -1.01 -23.77
CA ASP A 150 6.24 0.05 -24.64
C ASP A 150 6.55 -0.48 -26.04
N CYS A 151 6.81 0.43 -26.98
CA CYS A 151 7.24 0.09 -28.35
C CYS A 151 8.66 -0.46 -28.36
N ASP A 152 9.48 -0.07 -27.40
CA ASP A 152 10.85 -0.56 -27.18
C ASP A 152 10.86 -1.54 -26.01
N SER A 153 11.34 -2.77 -26.26
CA SER A 153 11.36 -3.83 -25.26
C SER A 153 12.36 -3.55 -24.13
N GLN A 154 13.51 -2.92 -24.46
CA GLN A 154 14.53 -2.56 -23.49
C GLN A 154 14.00 -1.44 -22.58
N LEU A 155 13.43 -0.39 -23.16
CA LEU A 155 12.84 0.71 -22.40
C LEU A 155 11.70 0.23 -21.48
N ALA A 156 10.86 -0.70 -21.95
CA ALA A 156 9.82 -1.29 -21.10
C ALA A 156 10.39 -1.99 -19.86
N ALA A 157 11.50 -2.73 -20.01
CA ALA A 157 12.18 -3.40 -18.90
C ALA A 157 12.86 -2.39 -17.97
N ASP A 158 13.52 -1.37 -18.51
CA ASP A 158 14.22 -0.34 -17.74
C ASP A 158 13.24 0.49 -16.92
N ILE A 159 12.12 0.93 -17.50
CA ILE A 159 11.06 1.63 -16.78
C ILE A 159 10.48 0.74 -15.66
N CYS A 160 10.20 -0.53 -15.96
CA CYS A 160 9.65 -1.45 -14.96
C CYS A 160 10.60 -1.64 -13.77
N ASN A 161 11.90 -1.85 -14.03
CA ASN A 161 12.91 -1.99 -12.99
C ASN A 161 13.12 -0.68 -12.22
N GLU A 162 13.02 0.47 -12.87
CA GLU A 162 13.11 1.77 -12.21
C GLU A 162 11.91 2.03 -11.29
N ILE A 163 10.69 1.70 -11.71
CA ILE A 163 9.50 1.77 -10.84
C ILE A 163 9.73 0.96 -9.56
N VAL A 164 10.28 -0.26 -9.72
CA VAL A 164 10.64 -1.11 -8.59
C VAL A 164 11.73 -0.46 -7.72
N ALA A 165 12.76 0.15 -8.32
CA ALA A 165 13.83 0.82 -7.58
C ALA A 165 13.32 2.02 -6.78
N GLN A 166 12.49 2.86 -7.39
CA GLN A 166 11.93 4.05 -6.76
C GLN A 166 11.01 3.75 -5.58
N LEU A 167 10.41 2.56 -5.53
CA LEU A 167 9.56 2.15 -4.41
C LEU A 167 10.26 2.25 -3.06
N ASP A 168 11.55 1.83 -2.96
CA ASP A 168 12.32 1.95 -1.72
C ASP A 168 12.50 3.43 -1.33
N THR A 169 12.79 4.28 -2.29
CA THR A 169 13.00 5.72 -2.07
C THR A 169 11.73 6.37 -1.51
N PHE A 170 10.59 6.11 -2.13
CA PHE A 170 9.31 6.69 -1.72
C PHE A 170 8.86 6.17 -0.35
N LYS A 171 8.91 4.86 -0.14
CA LYS A 171 8.48 4.26 1.12
C LYS A 171 9.38 4.68 2.28
N ASN A 172 10.70 4.61 2.12
CA ASN A 172 11.65 5.05 3.14
C ASN A 172 11.51 6.55 3.46
N ARG A 173 11.16 7.39 2.48
CA ARG A 173 10.88 8.81 2.73
C ARG A 173 9.66 8.99 3.64
N VAL A 174 8.54 8.35 3.32
CA VAL A 174 7.30 8.44 4.12
C VAL A 174 7.52 7.90 5.53
N GLU A 175 8.21 6.78 5.67
CA GLU A 175 8.53 6.19 6.99
C GLU A 175 9.44 7.10 7.80
N ARG A 176 10.46 7.69 7.18
CA ARG A 176 11.36 8.65 7.83
C ARG A 176 10.63 9.92 8.29
N GLU A 177 9.75 10.49 7.48
CA GLU A 177 8.94 11.65 7.85
C GLU A 177 8.06 11.35 9.08
N ARG A 178 7.44 10.16 9.12
CA ARG A 178 6.65 9.71 10.28
C ARG A 178 7.52 9.51 11.53
N ALA A 179 8.66 8.85 11.39
CA ALA A 179 9.59 8.61 12.48
C ALA A 179 10.14 9.94 13.04
N GLN A 180 10.45 10.90 12.17
CA GLN A 180 10.89 12.23 12.57
C GLN A 180 9.81 12.99 13.34
N ALA A 181 8.55 12.95 12.87
CA ALA A 181 7.45 13.56 13.59
C ALA A 181 7.21 12.91 14.97
N ALA A 182 7.30 11.59 15.04
CA ALA A 182 7.21 10.84 16.30
C ALA A 182 8.38 11.17 17.26
N TYR A 183 9.60 11.25 16.73
CA TYR A 183 10.79 11.63 17.51
C TYR A 183 10.60 12.99 18.17
N HIS A 184 10.21 14.02 17.43
CA HIS A 184 10.01 15.37 17.99
C HIS A 184 8.88 15.43 19.02
N LEU A 185 7.81 14.63 18.82
CA LEU A 185 6.73 14.56 19.80
C LEU A 185 7.20 13.91 21.11
N LEU A 186 7.93 12.80 21.00
CA LEU A 186 8.47 12.07 22.15
C LEU A 186 9.55 12.87 22.89
N GLU A 187 10.38 13.63 22.17
CA GLU A 187 11.37 14.55 22.75
C GLU A 187 10.68 15.59 23.64
N LYS A 188 9.65 16.26 23.16
CA LYS A 188 8.85 17.19 23.95
C LYS A 188 8.19 16.53 25.16
N GLN A 189 7.62 15.35 24.97
CA GLN A 189 7.01 14.61 26.07
C GLN A 189 8.03 14.24 27.14
N LEU A 190 9.25 13.86 26.76
CA LEU A 190 10.32 13.56 27.69
C LEU A 190 10.75 14.81 28.48
N GLU A 191 10.86 15.98 27.82
CA GLU A 191 11.15 17.25 28.49
C GLU A 191 10.07 17.63 29.52
N GLU A 192 8.79 17.33 29.23
CA GLU A 192 7.71 17.58 30.19
C GLU A 192 7.79 16.65 31.40
N ILE A 193 8.07 15.36 31.15
CA ILE A 193 8.26 14.39 32.23
C ILE A 193 9.47 14.80 33.10
N ASP A 194 10.58 15.21 32.49
CA ASP A 194 11.79 15.62 33.22
C ASP A 194 11.50 16.88 34.09
N ARG A 195 10.73 17.83 33.59
CA ARG A 195 10.31 19.01 34.37
C ARG A 195 9.40 18.66 35.55
N GLU A 196 8.46 17.74 35.36
CA GLU A 196 7.61 17.30 36.47
C GLU A 196 8.38 16.50 37.51
N MET A 197 9.32 15.64 37.07
CA MET A 197 10.23 14.95 38.00
C MET A 197 11.06 15.93 38.80
N GLN A 198 11.62 16.97 38.18
CA GLN A 198 12.38 17.98 38.86
C GLN A 198 11.54 18.71 39.94
N ARG A 199 10.28 19.05 39.65
CA ARG A 199 9.34 19.65 40.62
C ARG A 199 9.08 18.75 41.81
N ILE A 200 8.91 17.44 41.56
CA ILE A 200 8.70 16.44 42.60
C ILE A 200 9.97 16.35 43.48
N ASP A 201 11.14 16.27 42.86
CA ASP A 201 12.42 16.18 43.55
C ASP A 201 12.70 17.44 44.40
N ASP A 202 12.41 18.61 43.88
CA ASP A 202 12.53 19.88 44.62
C ASP A 202 11.58 19.90 45.82
N SER A 203 10.35 19.43 45.66
CA SER A 203 9.35 19.34 46.73
C SER A 203 9.76 18.33 47.80
N LEU A 204 10.26 17.17 47.42
CA LEU A 204 10.82 16.18 48.35
C LEU A 204 12.04 16.69 49.08
N SER A 205 12.92 17.44 48.40
CA SER A 205 14.08 18.06 49.03
C SER A 205 13.72 19.06 50.13
N ILE A 206 12.72 19.93 49.86
CA ILE A 206 12.19 20.89 50.86
C ILE A 206 11.61 20.15 52.08
N LEU A 207 10.87 19.07 51.85
CA LEU A 207 10.28 18.25 52.92
C LEU A 207 11.38 17.50 53.71
N ALA A 208 12.44 17.07 53.08
CA ALA A 208 13.59 16.44 53.70
C ALA A 208 14.36 17.41 54.59
N GLU A 209 14.59 18.64 54.15
CA GLU A 209 15.19 19.71 54.95
C GLU A 209 14.38 20.01 56.23
N ASN A 210 13.05 19.82 56.14
CA ASN A 210 12.15 19.95 57.28
C ASN A 210 12.12 18.67 58.16
N GLY A 211 12.95 17.67 57.90
CA GLY A 211 13.12 16.48 58.73
C GLY A 211 12.19 15.32 58.42
N VAL A 212 11.44 15.37 57.30
CA VAL A 212 10.52 14.25 56.88
C VAL A 212 11.17 13.55 55.70
N LEU A 213 11.94 12.48 55.97
CA LEU A 213 12.74 11.80 54.96
C LEU A 213 12.22 10.42 54.51
N VAL A 214 12.01 9.53 55.46
CA VAL A 214 11.65 8.15 55.18
C VAL A 214 10.48 7.74 56.08
N LEU A 215 9.31 7.58 55.50
CA LEU A 215 8.04 7.43 56.24
C LEU A 215 8.02 6.25 57.21
N ASP A 216 8.17 5.04 56.75
CA ASP A 216 7.96 3.86 57.59
C ASP A 216 8.96 3.72 58.73
N ARG A 217 10.26 3.89 58.42
CA ARG A 217 11.32 3.76 59.42
C ARG A 217 11.36 4.92 60.40
N GLN A 218 10.99 6.12 59.96
CA GLN A 218 11.03 7.30 60.80
C GLN A 218 9.83 7.30 61.76
N ALA A 219 8.64 6.93 61.32
CA ALA A 219 7.46 6.76 62.13
C ALA A 219 7.67 5.70 63.24
N GLU A 220 8.19 4.55 62.87
CA GLU A 220 8.52 3.46 63.83
C GLU A 220 9.48 3.93 64.92
N ARG A 221 10.58 4.57 64.54
CA ARG A 221 11.61 5.06 65.49
C ARG A 221 11.08 6.16 66.40
N LEU A 222 10.31 7.13 65.87
CA LEU A 222 9.70 8.18 66.64
C LEU A 222 8.70 7.62 67.67
N THR A 223 7.88 6.69 67.27
CA THR A 223 6.91 6.02 68.17
C THR A 223 7.62 5.17 69.24
N GLN A 224 8.66 4.49 68.87
CA GLN A 224 9.46 3.69 69.80
C GLN A 224 10.18 4.59 70.84
N GLN A 225 10.80 5.68 70.40
CA GLN A 225 11.47 6.63 71.30
C GLN A 225 10.44 7.33 72.19
N LEU A 226 9.24 7.67 71.72
CA LEU A 226 8.19 8.24 72.51
C LEU A 226 7.75 7.28 73.65
N ALA A 227 7.54 5.98 73.33
CA ALA A 227 7.21 4.96 74.32
C ALA A 227 8.29 4.86 75.43
N ILE A 228 9.57 4.89 75.04
CA ILE A 228 10.72 4.86 75.98
C ILE A 228 10.72 6.14 76.86
N ALA A 229 10.55 7.32 76.30
CA ALA A 229 10.54 8.59 77.01
C ALA A 229 9.37 8.67 78.03
N ILE A 230 8.21 8.13 77.69
CA ILE A 230 7.05 8.02 78.60
C ILE A 230 7.39 7.03 79.75
N ALA A 231 7.98 5.87 79.47
CA ALA A 231 8.36 4.88 80.47
C ALA A 231 9.43 5.44 81.46
N GLN A 232 10.30 6.33 80.99
CA GLN A 232 11.32 7.01 81.80
C GLN A 232 10.80 8.24 82.55
N GLY A 233 9.58 8.67 82.34
CA GLY A 233 9.01 9.87 82.94
C GLY A 233 9.62 11.20 82.49
N ASN A 234 10.35 11.18 81.34
CA ASN A 234 11.02 12.36 80.79
C ASN A 234 10.08 13.25 80.00
N GLN A 235 9.36 14.12 80.71
CA GLN A 235 8.32 15.01 80.08
C GLN A 235 8.91 15.99 79.02
N GLY A 236 10.19 16.43 79.18
CA GLY A 236 10.82 17.28 78.20
C GLY A 236 11.16 16.57 76.88
N ALA A 237 11.49 15.27 76.91
CA ALA A 237 11.67 14.45 75.76
C ALA A 237 10.32 14.11 75.06
N VAL A 238 9.29 13.79 75.85
CA VAL A 238 7.93 13.52 75.36
C VAL A 238 7.38 14.70 74.56
N ALA A 239 7.44 15.92 75.08
CA ALA A 239 6.91 17.12 74.39
C ALA A 239 7.66 17.40 73.06
N ARG A 240 8.96 17.11 72.97
CA ARG A 240 9.74 17.28 71.74
C ARG A 240 9.37 16.21 70.70
N LEU A 241 9.21 14.99 71.14
CA LEU A 241 8.87 13.87 70.27
C LEU A 241 7.42 14.00 69.77
N GLU A 242 6.49 14.43 70.60
CA GLU A 242 5.13 14.70 70.18
C GLU A 242 5.08 15.78 69.08
N LYS A 243 5.83 16.84 69.20
CA LYS A 243 5.94 17.91 68.20
C LYS A 243 6.52 17.38 66.87
N GLU A 244 7.52 16.49 66.92
CA GLU A 244 8.06 15.86 65.72
C GLU A 244 7.05 14.88 65.10
N ILE A 245 6.33 14.11 65.92
CA ILE A 245 5.24 13.22 65.45
C ILE A 245 4.10 14.03 64.81
N GLU A 246 3.69 15.14 65.39
CA GLU A 246 2.68 16.03 64.79
C GLU A 246 3.10 16.56 63.42
N LYS A 247 4.36 17.00 63.31
CA LYS A 247 4.97 17.43 62.06
C LYS A 247 4.97 16.31 61.02
N PHE A 248 5.35 15.12 61.47
CA PHE A 248 5.37 13.93 60.65
C PHE A 248 3.96 13.47 60.19
N ALA A 249 2.99 13.53 61.09
CA ALA A 249 1.61 13.23 60.74
C ALA A 249 1.03 14.19 59.70
N LYS A 250 1.43 15.45 59.74
CA LYS A 250 0.99 16.46 58.76
C LYS A 250 1.64 16.26 57.39
N TRP A 251 2.92 16.02 57.30
CA TRP A 251 3.68 16.00 56.03
C TRP A 251 3.96 14.62 55.50
N GLY A 252 3.89 13.58 56.32
CA GLY A 252 4.12 12.18 55.89
C GLY A 252 3.29 11.75 54.71
N PRO A 253 1.95 11.95 54.75
CA PRO A 253 1.10 11.59 53.60
C PRO A 253 1.46 12.31 52.28
N VAL A 254 1.93 13.57 52.39
CA VAL A 254 2.39 14.34 51.21
C VAL A 254 3.66 13.75 50.63
N VAL A 255 4.65 13.41 51.49
CA VAL A 255 5.88 12.74 51.04
C VAL A 255 5.57 11.44 50.36
N GLN A 256 4.64 10.64 50.91
CA GLN A 256 4.21 9.36 50.30
C GLN A 256 3.62 9.55 48.93
N THR A 257 2.73 10.52 48.77
CA THR A 257 2.15 10.86 47.48
C THR A 257 3.23 11.24 46.47
N LEU A 258 4.14 12.16 46.86
CA LEU A 258 5.22 12.61 45.98
C LEU A 258 6.18 11.46 45.60
N GLN A 259 6.51 10.55 46.53
CA GLN A 259 7.33 9.39 46.24
C GLN A 259 6.63 8.41 45.27
N ASN A 260 5.32 8.20 45.42
CA ASN A 260 4.54 7.39 44.48
C ASN A 260 4.48 8.06 43.09
N GLU A 261 4.31 9.36 43.04
CA GLU A 261 4.36 10.12 41.79
C GLU A 261 5.75 10.03 41.14
N GLN A 262 6.83 10.24 41.89
CA GLN A 262 8.19 10.09 41.40
C GLN A 262 8.44 8.69 40.79
N PHE A 263 7.96 7.63 41.46
CA PHE A 263 8.06 6.27 40.96
C PHE A 263 7.30 6.08 39.64
N ASN A 264 6.09 6.63 39.54
CA ASN A 264 5.28 6.54 38.32
C ASN A 264 5.90 7.34 37.16
N PHE A 265 6.35 8.58 37.44
CA PHE A 265 7.06 9.38 36.43
C PHE A 265 8.38 8.77 35.97
N SER A 266 9.12 8.09 36.85
CA SER A 266 10.33 7.33 36.49
C SER A 266 10.02 6.21 35.49
N LYS A 267 8.88 5.50 35.65
CA LYS A 267 8.42 4.51 34.66
C LYS A 267 8.06 5.16 33.33
N TYR A 268 7.32 6.26 33.37
CA TYR A 268 6.98 7.01 32.15
C TYR A 268 8.23 7.53 31.42
N GLN A 269 9.21 8.04 32.14
CA GLN A 269 10.48 8.48 31.61
C GLN A 269 11.24 7.34 30.90
N SER A 270 11.33 6.18 31.55
CA SER A 270 11.98 5.01 30.98
C SER A 270 11.29 4.55 29.69
N LEU A 271 9.95 4.51 29.67
CA LEU A 271 9.16 4.16 28.50
C LEU A 271 9.33 5.20 27.39
N ALA A 272 9.29 6.50 27.71
CA ALA A 272 9.46 7.58 26.75
C ALA A 272 10.87 7.54 26.12
N LYS A 273 11.92 7.30 26.92
CA LYS A 273 13.30 7.11 26.43
C LYS A 273 13.42 5.93 25.49
N SER A 274 12.79 4.79 25.80
CA SER A 274 12.78 3.62 24.92
C SER A 274 12.11 3.95 23.59
N LYS A 275 10.91 4.55 23.61
CA LYS A 275 10.21 4.93 22.39
C LYS A 275 10.93 6.00 21.56
N LEU A 276 11.61 6.94 22.22
CA LEU A 276 12.43 7.94 21.55
C LEU A 276 13.62 7.28 20.81
N MET A 277 14.22 6.27 21.43
CA MET A 277 15.29 5.50 20.79
C MET A 277 14.77 4.70 19.60
N ASP A 278 13.58 4.10 19.72
CA ASP A 278 12.90 3.39 18.62
C ASP A 278 12.64 4.34 17.43
N ALA A 279 12.05 5.50 17.68
CA ALA A 279 11.79 6.50 16.65
C ALA A 279 13.08 7.00 15.98
N LYS A 280 14.17 7.16 16.76
CA LYS A 280 15.48 7.53 16.24
C LYS A 280 16.05 6.44 15.33
N MET A 281 15.95 5.18 15.72
CA MET A 281 16.43 4.05 14.93
C MET A 281 15.63 3.93 13.62
N ASP A 282 14.32 4.08 13.65
CA ASP A 282 13.47 4.04 12.46
C ASP A 282 13.77 5.24 11.52
N MET A 283 14.08 6.42 12.07
CA MET A 283 14.47 7.61 11.30
C MET A 283 15.82 7.42 10.58
N GLU A 284 16.79 6.78 11.22
CA GLU A 284 18.14 6.56 10.68
C GLU A 284 18.22 5.34 9.77
N SER A 285 17.20 4.49 9.77
CA SER A 285 17.21 3.23 9.03
C SER A 285 16.97 3.43 7.53
N ASN A 286 17.70 2.64 6.73
CA ASN A 286 17.49 2.49 5.29
C ASN A 286 17.35 0.99 5.00
N MET A 287 16.17 0.44 5.26
CA MET A 287 15.94 -0.97 4.94
C MET A 287 15.34 -1.15 3.54
N PRO A 288 15.70 -2.26 2.85
CA PRO A 288 14.96 -2.68 1.66
C PRO A 288 13.49 -2.95 2.04
N VAL A 289 12.58 -2.21 1.43
CA VAL A 289 11.14 -2.31 1.72
C VAL A 289 10.42 -3.29 0.82
N LYS A 290 11.17 -4.03 0.01
CA LYS A 290 10.66 -5.03 -0.93
C LYS A 290 11.59 -6.21 -1.09
N PHE A 291 11.03 -7.36 -1.45
CA PHE A 291 11.77 -8.52 -1.94
C PHE A 291 11.45 -8.72 -3.42
N VAL A 292 12.46 -8.62 -4.28
CA VAL A 292 12.31 -8.81 -5.73
C VAL A 292 12.42 -10.29 -6.05
N VAL A 293 11.31 -10.87 -6.50
CA VAL A 293 11.24 -12.29 -6.95
C VAL A 293 11.71 -12.40 -8.37
N GLU A 294 11.23 -11.50 -9.24
CA GLU A 294 11.55 -11.51 -10.66
C GLU A 294 11.79 -10.07 -11.12
N LYS A 295 12.96 -9.85 -11.75
CA LYS A 295 13.28 -8.57 -12.39
C LYS A 295 12.69 -8.54 -13.80
N ALA A 296 12.28 -7.36 -14.23
CA ALA A 296 11.83 -7.17 -15.59
C ALA A 296 13.01 -7.37 -16.57
N ILE A 297 12.78 -8.18 -17.58
CA ILE A 297 13.70 -8.42 -18.69
C ILE A 297 13.06 -7.96 -20.00
N PRO A 298 13.85 -7.54 -20.99
CA PRO A 298 13.33 -7.21 -22.31
C PRO A 298 12.61 -8.39 -22.95
N ALA A 299 11.39 -8.15 -23.46
CA ALA A 299 10.59 -9.19 -24.06
C ALA A 299 11.05 -9.51 -25.49
N ASP A 300 11.30 -10.78 -25.81
CA ASP A 300 11.68 -11.24 -27.15
C ASP A 300 10.52 -11.17 -28.15
N LYS A 301 9.27 -11.29 -27.67
CA LYS A 301 8.06 -11.31 -28.50
C LYS A 301 7.14 -10.15 -28.19
N LYS A 302 6.60 -9.54 -29.26
CA LYS A 302 5.54 -8.52 -29.11
C LYS A 302 4.27 -9.11 -28.48
N SER A 303 3.72 -8.36 -27.54
CA SER A 303 2.47 -8.70 -26.85
C SER A 303 1.23 -8.24 -27.61
N TYR A 304 1.34 -7.12 -28.37
CA TYR A 304 0.25 -6.54 -29.13
C TYR A 304 0.80 -5.95 -30.46
N PRO A 305 0.02 -5.96 -31.57
CA PRO A 305 -1.24 -6.71 -31.76
C PRO A 305 -1.02 -8.20 -31.96
N LYS A 306 -1.94 -9.03 -31.43
CA LYS A 306 -1.97 -10.48 -31.70
C LYS A 306 -2.61 -10.72 -33.07
N ARG A 307 -1.84 -10.54 -34.15
CA ARG A 307 -2.29 -10.51 -35.53
C ARG A 307 -3.24 -11.66 -35.90
N LEU A 308 -2.87 -12.89 -35.52
CA LEU A 308 -3.66 -14.08 -35.83
C LEU A 308 -5.03 -14.07 -35.13
N ILE A 309 -5.08 -13.68 -33.86
CA ILE A 309 -6.33 -13.60 -33.11
C ILE A 309 -7.24 -12.52 -33.67
N THR A 310 -6.68 -11.34 -34.00
CA THR A 310 -7.45 -10.23 -34.59
C THR A 310 -8.03 -10.65 -35.95
N MET A 311 -7.24 -11.33 -36.80
CA MET A 311 -7.69 -11.84 -38.09
C MET A 311 -8.85 -12.85 -37.95
N ILE A 312 -8.73 -13.81 -37.03
CA ILE A 312 -9.78 -14.81 -36.80
C ILE A 312 -11.06 -14.14 -36.30
N LEU A 313 -10.92 -13.25 -35.32
CA LEU A 313 -12.07 -12.58 -34.70
C LEU A 313 -12.84 -11.67 -35.69
N THR A 314 -12.10 -10.90 -36.51
CA THR A 314 -12.71 -10.05 -37.55
C THR A 314 -13.33 -10.87 -38.66
N SER A 315 -12.71 -11.98 -39.07
CA SER A 315 -13.29 -12.90 -40.07
C SER A 315 -14.57 -13.53 -39.57
N LEU A 316 -14.61 -13.99 -38.30
CA LEU A 316 -15.81 -14.55 -37.69
C LEU A 316 -16.94 -13.52 -37.54
N GLY A 317 -16.57 -12.29 -37.10
CA GLY A 317 -17.49 -11.16 -37.02
C GLY A 317 -18.10 -10.80 -38.40
N ALA A 318 -17.27 -10.70 -39.42
CA ALA A 318 -17.72 -10.45 -40.79
C ALA A 318 -18.64 -11.57 -41.32
N PHE A 319 -18.30 -12.82 -41.04
CA PHE A 319 -19.14 -13.96 -41.38
C PHE A 319 -20.52 -13.86 -40.73
N THR A 320 -20.59 -13.60 -39.43
CA THR A 320 -21.88 -13.50 -38.71
C THR A 320 -22.71 -12.31 -39.20
N VAL A 321 -22.13 -11.14 -39.39
CA VAL A 321 -22.81 -9.95 -39.90
C VAL A 321 -23.34 -10.20 -41.32
N THR A 322 -22.54 -10.83 -42.20
CA THR A 322 -22.92 -11.15 -43.55
C THR A 322 -24.07 -12.18 -43.57
N LEU A 323 -24.00 -13.20 -42.69
CA LEU A 323 -25.06 -14.21 -42.57
C LEU A 323 -26.40 -13.56 -42.19
N PHE A 324 -26.43 -12.72 -41.17
CA PHE A 324 -27.66 -12.01 -40.77
C PHE A 324 -28.15 -11.04 -41.86
N GLY A 325 -27.24 -10.31 -42.50
CA GLY A 325 -27.60 -9.42 -43.61
C GLY A 325 -28.25 -10.14 -44.76
N LEU A 326 -27.74 -11.33 -45.14
CA LEU A 326 -28.32 -12.16 -46.20
C LEU A 326 -29.66 -12.77 -45.76
N LEU A 327 -29.83 -13.18 -44.51
CA LEU A 327 -31.11 -13.65 -43.97
C LEU A 327 -32.18 -12.56 -44.04
N ILE A 328 -31.85 -11.34 -43.64
CA ILE A 328 -32.76 -10.20 -43.72
C ILE A 328 -33.13 -9.89 -45.20
N ALA A 329 -32.12 -9.86 -46.08
CA ALA A 329 -32.30 -9.58 -47.48
C ALA A 329 -33.22 -10.63 -48.17
N GLU A 330 -33.08 -11.93 -47.87
CA GLU A 330 -33.94 -13.01 -48.40
C GLU A 330 -35.33 -12.98 -47.79
N THR A 331 -35.49 -12.45 -46.56
CA THR A 331 -36.80 -12.28 -45.93
C THR A 331 -37.59 -11.12 -46.57
N ILE A 332 -36.90 -10.05 -46.99
CA ILE A 332 -37.51 -8.86 -47.61
C ILE A 332 -37.80 -9.10 -49.11
N ASP A 333 -36.88 -9.74 -49.85
CA ASP A 333 -37.00 -10.03 -51.27
C ASP A 333 -36.65 -11.51 -51.57
N PRO A 334 -37.66 -12.43 -51.58
CA PRO A 334 -37.41 -13.85 -51.84
C PRO A 334 -36.79 -14.14 -53.20
N GLU A 335 -36.93 -13.23 -54.18
CA GLU A 335 -36.36 -13.35 -55.54
C GLU A 335 -34.94 -12.78 -55.67
N PHE A 336 -34.37 -12.21 -54.60
CA PHE A 336 -33.05 -11.59 -54.63
C PHE A 336 -31.93 -12.51 -55.14
N TYR A 337 -32.02 -13.82 -54.88
CA TYR A 337 -31.07 -14.81 -55.37
C TYR A 337 -31.14 -15.07 -56.86
N PHE A 338 -32.39 -15.15 -57.42
CA PHE A 338 -32.61 -15.44 -58.82
C PHE A 338 -32.28 -14.27 -59.74
N ARG A 339 -32.45 -13.04 -59.28
CA ARG A 339 -32.06 -11.82 -59.98
C ARG A 339 -30.55 -11.72 -60.21
N LYS A 340 -29.74 -12.15 -59.24
CA LYS A 340 -28.26 -12.13 -59.32
C LYS A 340 -27.69 -13.25 -60.22
N LYS A 341 -28.43 -14.26 -60.56
CA LYS A 341 -27.99 -15.36 -61.46
C LYS A 341 -28.31 -15.08 -62.92
N ARG A 342 -29.11 -14.04 -63.22
CA ARG A 342 -29.47 -13.59 -64.58
C ARG A 342 -28.67 -12.40 -65.08
N SER A 343 -27.92 -11.72 -64.25
CA SER A 343 -26.92 -10.69 -64.54
C SER A 343 -25.48 -11.28 -64.47
#